data_9dd3b51614e4ec65f5e3e7c1cfbc79ec
#
_entry.id   9dd3b51614e4ec65f5e3e7c1cfbc79ec
#
_cell.length_a   1.000
_cell.length_b   1.000
_cell.length_c   1.000
_cell.angle_alpha   90.00
_cell.angle_beta   90.00
_cell.angle_gamma   90.00
#
_symmetry.space_group_name_H-M   'P 1'
#
loop_
_entity.id
_entity.type
_entity.pdbx_description
1 polymer ?
#
loop_
_entity_poly.entity_id
_entity_poly.type
_entity_poly.pdbx_seq_one_letter_code
_entity_poly.pdbx_strand_id
1 'polypeptide(L)'
;MSTRPVIIYGANGFSGRLIAEFLREYNLPFVAAGRDTAKIRDVMEHVPGIETADYEIAETAGSVNDLSKPFSGAKVVCNTAGPFIYNGPKVIEAALNAGCHYIDIGGEQAWALEVAEKWGPKFAHLGLLASPGCAFMSAVSDAATRLCLEHGAIDTIETVTMFKGIPTFGSTQTIFAVIPTEAHYLEQNRYKPWRARVAMKSVFRAMSQPSSRSHGADFPSRFGLRTIPRSRMCAP
;
A
#
# COMPACT_ATOMS: atom_id res chain seq x y z
N MET A 1 -17.81 -22.00 0.23
CA MET A 1 -16.50 -21.33 0.04
C MET A 1 -16.73 -20.25 -1.00
N SER A 2 -16.34 -19.02 -0.73
CA SER A 2 -16.50 -17.95 -1.71
C SER A 2 -15.72 -18.27 -2.97
N THR A 3 -16.35 -18.16 -4.13
CA THR A 3 -15.69 -18.33 -5.44
C THR A 3 -14.96 -17.05 -5.87
N ARG A 4 -15.06 -15.99 -5.08
CA ARG A 4 -14.50 -14.66 -5.39
C ARG A 4 -13.08 -14.55 -4.88
N PRO A 5 -12.08 -14.39 -5.79
CA PRO A 5 -10.67 -14.48 -5.43
C PRO A 5 -10.13 -13.25 -4.71
N VAL A 6 -10.82 -12.10 -4.77
CA VAL A 6 -10.33 -10.83 -4.24
C VAL A 6 -11.21 -10.32 -3.11
N ILE A 7 -10.61 -9.95 -1.99
CA ILE A 7 -11.28 -9.21 -0.91
C ILE A 7 -10.81 -7.77 -0.96
N ILE A 8 -11.73 -6.82 -1.02
CA ILE A 8 -11.45 -5.39 -0.80
C ILE A 8 -11.82 -5.07 0.64
N TYR A 9 -10.86 -5.00 1.54
CA TYR A 9 -11.10 -4.57 2.92
C TYR A 9 -11.06 -3.05 3.03
N GLY A 10 -12.13 -2.44 3.54
CA GLY A 10 -12.32 -0.98 3.52
C GLY A 10 -12.99 -0.49 2.23
N ALA A 11 -13.86 -1.32 1.64
CA ALA A 11 -14.51 -1.08 0.36
C ALA A 11 -15.35 0.21 0.31
N ASN A 12 -15.84 0.71 1.45
CA ASN A 12 -16.55 1.98 1.54
C ASN A 12 -15.67 3.23 1.48
N GLY A 13 -14.34 3.06 1.41
CA GLY A 13 -13.39 4.15 1.26
C GLY A 13 -13.20 4.59 -0.20
N PHE A 14 -12.59 5.76 -0.39
CA PHE A 14 -12.30 6.31 -1.72
C PHE A 14 -11.53 5.31 -2.60
N SER A 15 -10.43 4.76 -2.10
CA SER A 15 -9.61 3.80 -2.84
C SER A 15 -10.32 2.45 -3.02
N GLY A 16 -11.09 2.00 -2.02
CA GLY A 16 -11.87 0.77 -2.13
C GLY A 16 -12.88 0.82 -3.26
N ARG A 17 -13.57 1.95 -3.43
CA ARG A 17 -14.49 2.20 -4.55
C ARG A 17 -13.77 2.14 -5.90
N LEU A 18 -12.62 2.80 -6.05
CA LEU A 18 -11.85 2.78 -7.30
C LEU A 18 -11.37 1.37 -7.64
N ILE A 19 -10.92 0.60 -6.64
CA ILE A 19 -10.50 -0.79 -6.87
C ILE A 19 -11.70 -1.64 -7.32
N ALA A 20 -12.87 -1.45 -6.73
CA ALA A 20 -14.09 -2.14 -7.17
C ALA A 20 -14.43 -1.83 -8.63
N GLU A 21 -14.31 -0.57 -9.05
CA GLU A 21 -14.50 -0.15 -10.44
C GLU A 21 -13.54 -0.88 -11.39
N PHE A 22 -12.25 -0.91 -11.07
CA PHE A 22 -11.26 -1.62 -11.89
C PHE A 22 -11.48 -3.13 -11.90
N LEU A 23 -11.81 -3.77 -10.76
CA LEU A 23 -12.10 -5.20 -10.74
C LEU A 23 -13.31 -5.53 -11.61
N ARG A 24 -14.34 -4.69 -11.61
CA ARG A 24 -15.48 -4.80 -12.52
C ARG A 24 -15.04 -4.70 -13.98
N GLU A 25 -14.20 -3.71 -14.34
CA GLU A 25 -13.67 -3.55 -15.71
C GLU A 25 -12.90 -4.77 -16.20
N TYR A 26 -12.12 -5.40 -15.32
CA TYR A 26 -11.37 -6.62 -15.63
C TYR A 26 -12.18 -7.92 -15.46
N ASN A 27 -13.49 -7.84 -15.16
CA ASN A 27 -14.38 -8.98 -14.89
C ASN A 27 -13.80 -9.91 -13.80
N LEU A 28 -13.22 -9.34 -12.76
CA LEU A 28 -12.69 -10.07 -11.62
C LEU A 28 -13.69 -10.07 -10.47
N PRO A 29 -14.22 -11.25 -10.08
CA PRO A 29 -15.14 -11.36 -8.94
C PRO A 29 -14.47 -10.94 -7.63
N PHE A 30 -15.21 -10.24 -6.74
CA PHE A 30 -14.66 -9.77 -5.48
C PHE A 30 -15.67 -9.72 -4.34
N VAL A 31 -15.16 -9.60 -3.13
CA VAL A 31 -15.93 -9.32 -1.93
C VAL A 31 -15.62 -7.88 -1.47
N ALA A 32 -16.64 -7.06 -1.37
CA ALA A 32 -16.57 -5.73 -0.77
C ALA A 32 -16.75 -5.84 0.74
N ALA A 33 -15.66 -5.73 1.49
CA ALA A 33 -15.63 -6.00 2.92
C ALA A 33 -15.38 -4.75 3.77
N GLY A 34 -16.04 -4.67 4.93
CA GLY A 34 -15.84 -3.61 5.89
C GLY A 34 -16.83 -3.67 7.06
N ARG A 35 -16.74 -2.74 8.00
CA ARG A 35 -17.48 -2.74 9.26
C ARG A 35 -18.96 -2.34 9.14
N ASP A 36 -19.31 -1.64 8.08
CA ASP A 36 -20.64 -1.06 7.88
C ASP A 36 -21.14 -1.42 6.49
N THR A 37 -21.94 -2.47 6.43
CA THR A 37 -22.47 -3.02 5.17
C THR A 37 -23.42 -2.06 4.47
N ALA A 38 -24.13 -1.20 5.22
CA ALA A 38 -25.01 -0.21 4.64
C ALA A 38 -24.23 0.86 3.86
N LYS A 39 -23.14 1.36 4.46
CA LYS A 39 -22.23 2.28 3.77
C LYS A 39 -21.51 1.64 2.59
N ILE A 40 -21.14 0.35 2.68
CA ILE A 40 -20.54 -0.34 1.54
C ILE A 40 -21.53 -0.42 0.40
N ARG A 41 -22.78 -0.77 0.68
CA ARG A 41 -23.84 -0.84 -0.34
C ARG A 41 -24.05 0.50 -1.02
N ASP A 42 -24.24 1.57 -0.24
CA ASP A 42 -24.39 2.93 -0.74
C ASP A 42 -23.21 3.33 -1.66
N VAL A 43 -21.97 3.07 -1.24
CA VAL A 43 -20.77 3.38 -2.04
C VAL A 43 -20.68 2.52 -3.30
N MET A 44 -21.01 1.23 -3.24
CA MET A 44 -20.98 0.33 -4.40
C MET A 44 -22.03 0.76 -5.45
N GLU A 45 -23.23 1.17 -5.05
CA GLU A 45 -24.26 1.67 -5.95
C GLU A 45 -23.81 2.90 -6.77
N HIS A 46 -22.80 3.63 -6.29
CA HIS A 46 -22.19 4.76 -7.00
C HIS A 46 -20.96 4.38 -7.84
N VAL A 47 -20.58 3.11 -7.90
CA VAL A 47 -19.53 2.63 -8.81
C VAL A 47 -20.12 2.45 -10.21
N PRO A 48 -19.57 3.12 -11.25
CA PRO A 48 -20.12 3.01 -12.60
C PRO A 48 -20.15 1.55 -13.10
N GLY A 49 -21.33 1.09 -13.52
CA GLY A 49 -21.51 -0.24 -14.08
C GLY A 49 -21.40 -1.41 -13.10
N ILE A 50 -21.53 -1.16 -11.79
CA ILE A 50 -21.37 -2.18 -10.74
C ILE A 50 -22.38 -3.31 -10.87
N GLU A 51 -23.53 -3.07 -11.49
CA GLU A 51 -24.57 -4.05 -11.76
C GLU A 51 -24.10 -5.20 -12.69
N THR A 52 -22.98 -4.99 -13.39
CA THR A 52 -22.36 -6.01 -14.24
C THR A 52 -21.30 -6.83 -13.51
N ALA A 53 -20.94 -6.45 -12.29
CA ALA A 53 -19.89 -7.11 -11.51
C ALA A 53 -20.43 -8.32 -10.73
N ASP A 54 -19.64 -9.37 -10.66
CA ASP A 54 -19.86 -10.47 -9.70
C ASP A 54 -19.22 -10.11 -8.36
N TYR A 55 -20.01 -9.53 -7.45
CA TYR A 55 -19.50 -9.18 -6.13
C TYR A 55 -20.51 -9.52 -5.02
N GLU A 56 -20.00 -9.59 -3.79
CA GLU A 56 -20.81 -9.68 -2.58
C GLU A 56 -20.31 -8.68 -1.54
N ILE A 57 -21.18 -8.35 -0.58
CA ILE A 57 -20.83 -7.49 0.54
C ILE A 57 -20.69 -8.36 1.78
N ALA A 58 -19.56 -8.19 2.50
CA ALA A 58 -19.31 -8.90 3.74
C ALA A 58 -19.04 -7.92 4.89
N GLU A 59 -19.71 -8.17 6.02
CA GLU A 59 -19.39 -7.48 7.26
C GLU A 59 -18.10 -8.06 7.87
N THR A 60 -17.20 -7.16 8.26
CA THR A 60 -15.91 -7.49 8.85
C THR A 60 -15.67 -6.60 10.05
N ALA A 61 -16.18 -7.00 11.19
CA ALA A 61 -16.00 -6.29 12.45
C ALA A 61 -15.38 -7.22 13.49
N GLY A 62 -14.70 -6.65 14.49
CA GLY A 62 -14.30 -7.38 15.67
C GLY A 62 -12.88 -7.92 15.67
N SER A 63 -12.72 -9.20 16.03
CA SER A 63 -11.43 -9.86 16.22
C SER A 63 -10.77 -10.29 14.89
N VAL A 64 -9.50 -10.72 14.98
CA VAL A 64 -8.79 -11.34 13.84
C VAL A 64 -9.58 -12.54 13.30
N ASN A 65 -10.15 -13.37 14.17
CA ASN A 65 -10.93 -14.53 13.77
C ASN A 65 -12.20 -14.14 13.01
N ASP A 66 -12.85 -13.05 13.37
CA ASP A 66 -14.03 -12.56 12.66
C ASP A 66 -13.68 -12.02 11.28
N LEU A 67 -12.50 -11.39 11.14
CA LEU A 67 -11.96 -10.97 9.85
C LEU A 67 -11.56 -12.16 8.97
N SER A 68 -11.02 -13.22 9.54
CA SER A 68 -10.55 -14.39 8.78
C SER A 68 -11.68 -15.16 8.13
N LYS A 69 -12.88 -15.16 8.72
CA LYS A 69 -14.07 -15.89 8.16
C LYS A 69 -14.43 -15.44 6.74
N PRO A 70 -14.70 -14.15 6.46
CA PRO A 70 -15.02 -13.69 5.12
C PRO A 70 -13.81 -13.76 4.16
N PHE A 71 -12.57 -13.85 4.67
CA PHE A 71 -11.38 -14.01 3.83
C PHE A 71 -11.17 -15.45 3.37
N SER A 72 -11.79 -16.41 4.05
CA SER A 72 -11.63 -17.85 3.73
C SER A 72 -12.09 -18.18 2.32
N GLY A 73 -11.21 -18.82 1.56
CA GLY A 73 -11.44 -19.21 0.17
C GLY A 73 -11.09 -18.14 -0.87
N ALA A 74 -10.74 -16.93 -0.45
CA ALA A 74 -10.17 -15.94 -1.35
C ALA A 74 -8.67 -16.21 -1.61
N LYS A 75 -8.13 -15.61 -2.67
CA LYS A 75 -6.70 -15.67 -3.00
C LYS A 75 -5.94 -14.51 -2.40
N VAL A 76 -6.53 -13.32 -2.39
CA VAL A 76 -5.85 -12.09 -1.96
C VAL A 76 -6.78 -11.17 -1.19
N VAL A 77 -6.24 -10.58 -0.14
CA VAL A 77 -6.85 -9.47 0.60
C VAL A 77 -6.15 -8.17 0.20
N CYS A 78 -6.91 -7.26 -0.38
CA CYS A 78 -6.50 -5.89 -0.67
C CYS A 78 -6.99 -4.98 0.45
N ASN A 79 -6.09 -4.56 1.33
CA ASN A 79 -6.41 -3.67 2.44
C ASN A 79 -6.33 -2.20 2.01
N THR A 80 -7.46 -1.49 2.09
CA THR A 80 -7.56 -0.05 1.82
C THR A 80 -7.90 0.78 3.05
N ALA A 81 -7.95 0.14 4.22
CA ALA A 81 -8.35 0.78 5.48
C ALA A 81 -7.12 1.32 6.25
N GLY A 82 -6.69 2.52 5.89
CA GLY A 82 -5.67 3.26 6.66
C GLY A 82 -6.21 3.88 7.97
N PRO A 83 -5.35 4.40 8.86
CA PRO A 83 -3.89 4.30 8.84
C PRO A 83 -3.40 2.85 9.03
N PHE A 84 -2.45 2.43 8.20
CA PHE A 84 -2.05 1.02 8.12
C PHE A 84 -1.22 0.57 9.32
N ILE A 85 -0.44 1.47 9.94
CA ILE A 85 0.29 1.19 11.18
C ILE A 85 -0.64 0.75 12.31
N TYR A 86 -1.91 1.21 12.34
CA TYR A 86 -2.88 0.85 13.37
C TYR A 86 -3.84 -0.27 12.94
N ASN A 87 -4.32 -0.23 11.70
CA ASN A 87 -5.32 -1.16 11.19
C ASN A 87 -4.71 -2.38 10.50
N GLY A 88 -3.52 -2.22 9.90
CA GLY A 88 -2.81 -3.25 9.15
C GLY A 88 -2.55 -4.54 9.92
N PRO A 89 -2.06 -4.50 11.17
CA PRO A 89 -1.72 -5.71 11.93
C PRO A 89 -2.85 -6.73 12.02
N LYS A 90 -4.09 -6.30 12.26
CA LYS A 90 -5.25 -7.19 12.34
C LYS A 90 -5.60 -7.80 10.99
N VAL A 91 -5.54 -7.01 9.93
CA VAL A 91 -5.94 -7.42 8.58
C VAL A 91 -4.92 -8.39 7.98
N ILE A 92 -3.61 -8.11 8.15
CA ILE A 92 -2.56 -9.00 7.65
C ILE A 92 -2.54 -10.34 8.40
N GLU A 93 -2.80 -10.32 9.72
CA GLU A 93 -2.93 -11.54 10.51
C GLU A 93 -4.14 -12.37 10.07
N ALA A 94 -5.28 -11.72 9.84
CA ALA A 94 -6.47 -12.39 9.33
C ALA A 94 -6.25 -12.98 7.94
N ALA A 95 -5.54 -12.28 7.05
CA ALA A 95 -5.18 -12.79 5.73
C ALA A 95 -4.27 -14.01 5.82
N LEU A 96 -3.26 -13.98 6.71
CA LEU A 96 -2.37 -15.11 6.96
C LEU A 96 -3.14 -16.33 7.45
N ASN A 97 -4.03 -16.14 8.45
CA ASN A 97 -4.85 -17.21 9.03
C ASN A 97 -5.82 -17.81 8.01
N ALA A 98 -6.29 -17.02 7.06
CA ALA A 98 -7.16 -17.46 5.97
C ALA A 98 -6.39 -18.08 4.78
N GLY A 99 -5.06 -18.08 4.80
CA GLY A 99 -4.23 -18.58 3.69
C GLY A 99 -4.27 -17.69 2.45
N CYS A 100 -4.47 -16.37 2.62
CA CYS A 100 -4.56 -15.41 1.53
C CYS A 100 -3.27 -14.63 1.36
N HIS A 101 -2.94 -14.24 0.14
CA HIS A 101 -1.98 -13.17 -0.11
C HIS A 101 -2.49 -11.86 0.50
N TYR A 102 -1.58 -10.98 0.87
CA TYR A 102 -1.89 -9.67 1.40
C TYR A 102 -1.26 -8.57 0.55
N ILE A 103 -2.06 -7.58 0.20
CA ILE A 103 -1.59 -6.33 -0.40
C ILE A 103 -2.27 -5.15 0.29
N ASP A 104 -1.58 -4.02 0.39
CA ASP A 104 -2.18 -2.76 0.81
C ASP A 104 -1.65 -1.58 0.00
N ILE A 105 -2.30 -0.43 0.18
CA ILE A 105 -1.98 0.82 -0.51
C ILE A 105 -1.29 1.83 0.42
N GLY A 106 -0.70 1.37 1.53
CA GLY A 106 -0.07 2.21 2.52
C GLY A 106 1.15 2.98 2.00
N GLY A 107 1.28 4.24 2.43
CA GLY A 107 2.49 5.03 2.22
C GLY A 107 3.37 5.10 3.48
N GLU A 108 3.08 4.31 4.49
CA GLU A 108 3.66 4.35 5.82
C GLU A 108 4.93 3.48 5.86
N GLN A 109 6.11 4.11 5.85
CA GLN A 109 7.38 3.39 5.83
C GLN A 109 7.54 2.45 7.04
N ALA A 110 7.18 2.91 8.24
CA ALA A 110 7.27 2.10 9.46
C ALA A 110 6.42 0.81 9.34
N TRP A 111 5.22 0.92 8.76
CA TRP A 111 4.38 -0.23 8.47
C TRP A 111 5.02 -1.18 7.45
N ALA A 112 5.57 -0.65 6.37
CA ALA A 112 6.24 -1.46 5.35
C ALA A 112 7.44 -2.23 5.92
N LEU A 113 8.22 -1.60 6.81
CA LEU A 113 9.30 -2.25 7.54
C LEU A 113 8.79 -3.35 8.48
N GLU A 114 7.74 -3.09 9.25
CA GLU A 114 7.12 -4.11 10.11
C GLU A 114 6.62 -5.30 9.29
N VAL A 115 5.98 -5.05 8.14
CA VAL A 115 5.55 -6.15 7.25
C VAL A 115 6.75 -6.95 6.77
N ALA A 116 7.82 -6.31 6.35
CA ALA A 116 9.02 -7.00 5.86
C ALA A 116 9.70 -7.85 6.94
N GLU A 117 9.77 -7.35 8.16
CA GLU A 117 10.53 -7.99 9.24
C GLU A 117 9.71 -9.04 10.01
N LYS A 118 8.46 -8.73 10.33
CA LYS A 118 7.62 -9.56 11.20
C LYS A 118 6.71 -10.50 10.43
N TRP A 119 6.11 -10.02 9.34
CA TRP A 119 5.09 -10.76 8.58
C TRP A 119 5.66 -11.49 7.37
N GLY A 120 6.61 -10.89 6.67
CA GLY A 120 7.22 -11.47 5.46
C GLY A 120 7.69 -12.91 5.65
N PRO A 121 8.47 -13.24 6.69
CA PRO A 121 8.90 -14.61 6.93
C PRO A 121 7.74 -15.59 7.15
N LYS A 122 6.66 -15.18 7.81
CA LYS A 122 5.48 -16.02 8.05
C LYS A 122 4.71 -16.30 6.76
N PHE A 123 4.53 -15.28 5.91
CA PHE A 123 3.90 -15.44 4.60
C PHE A 123 4.76 -16.32 3.69
N ALA A 124 6.06 -16.08 3.64
CA ALA A 124 6.99 -16.89 2.84
C ALA A 124 6.98 -18.37 3.24
N HIS A 125 6.87 -18.67 4.53
CA HIS A 125 6.78 -20.07 5.02
C HIS A 125 5.54 -20.80 4.48
N LEU A 126 4.46 -20.08 4.20
CA LEU A 126 3.22 -20.62 3.63
C LEU A 126 3.14 -20.48 2.11
N GLY A 127 4.19 -20.01 1.44
CA GLY A 127 4.17 -19.72 0.00
C GLY A 127 3.26 -18.55 -0.38
N LEU A 128 3.00 -17.64 0.57
CA LEU A 128 2.13 -16.48 0.39
C LEU A 128 2.94 -15.20 0.18
N LEU A 129 2.33 -14.21 -0.48
CA LEU A 129 2.87 -12.87 -0.67
C LEU A 129 2.30 -11.91 0.37
N ALA A 130 3.15 -11.11 1.00
CA ALA A 130 2.78 -9.89 1.71
C ALA A 130 3.47 -8.69 1.05
N SER A 131 2.67 -7.81 0.43
CA SER A 131 3.17 -6.64 -0.30
C SER A 131 2.49 -5.36 0.18
N PRO A 132 3.08 -4.66 1.15
CA PRO A 132 2.60 -3.35 1.56
C PRO A 132 2.96 -2.28 0.53
N GLY A 133 2.20 -1.19 0.49
CA GLY A 133 2.51 -0.03 -0.33
C GLY A 133 2.31 -0.22 -1.83
N CYS A 134 1.40 -1.11 -2.26
CA CYS A 134 1.04 -1.29 -3.67
C CYS A 134 0.25 -0.08 -4.20
N ALA A 135 0.84 1.09 -4.14
CA ALA A 135 0.25 2.34 -4.57
C ALA A 135 1.26 3.21 -5.32
N PHE A 136 0.75 4.25 -5.91
CA PHE A 136 1.48 5.18 -6.77
C PHE A 136 2.84 5.63 -6.18
N MET A 137 2.91 6.03 -4.91
CA MET A 137 4.16 6.53 -4.32
C MET A 137 5.27 5.46 -4.26
N SER A 138 4.91 4.24 -3.91
CA SER A 138 5.88 3.16 -3.71
C SER A 138 6.11 2.33 -4.97
N ALA A 139 5.04 1.84 -5.60
CA ALA A 139 5.15 0.94 -6.74
C ALA A 139 5.76 1.62 -7.97
N VAL A 140 5.36 2.88 -8.28
CA VAL A 140 5.93 3.62 -9.41
C VAL A 140 7.38 4.01 -9.14
N SER A 141 7.71 4.41 -7.91
CA SER A 141 9.09 4.73 -7.54
C SER A 141 10.00 3.51 -7.58
N ASP A 142 9.52 2.32 -7.15
CA ASP A 142 10.28 1.07 -7.25
C ASP A 142 10.51 0.68 -8.70
N ALA A 143 9.48 0.76 -9.54
CA ALA A 143 9.60 0.48 -10.97
C ALA A 143 10.61 1.41 -11.66
N ALA A 144 10.55 2.72 -11.38
CA ALA A 144 11.50 3.69 -11.91
C ALA A 144 12.94 3.41 -11.43
N THR A 145 13.10 3.07 -10.14
CA THR A 145 14.40 2.69 -9.57
C THR A 145 14.98 1.46 -10.27
N ARG A 146 14.18 0.44 -10.50
CA ARG A 146 14.61 -0.79 -11.21
C ARG A 146 15.05 -0.50 -12.64
N LEU A 147 14.28 0.31 -13.37
CA LEU A 147 14.66 0.74 -14.72
C LEU A 147 15.99 1.51 -14.73
N CYS A 148 16.23 2.40 -13.77
CA CYS A 148 17.52 3.09 -13.66
C CYS A 148 18.67 2.09 -13.42
N LEU A 149 18.49 1.11 -12.55
CA LEU A 149 19.50 0.11 -12.23
C LEU A 149 19.83 -0.84 -13.41
N GLU A 150 18.92 -0.98 -14.37
CA GLU A 150 19.16 -1.76 -15.59
C GLU A 150 20.10 -1.05 -16.58
N HIS A 151 20.24 0.28 -16.49
CA HIS A 151 21.00 1.08 -17.43
C HIS A 151 22.47 1.34 -17.05
N GLY A 152 22.91 0.89 -15.86
CA GLY A 152 24.31 1.06 -15.46
C GLY A 152 24.61 0.82 -13.99
N ALA A 153 25.87 0.96 -13.63
CA ALA A 153 26.30 0.94 -12.25
C ALA A 153 25.94 2.26 -11.58
N ILE A 154 24.88 2.26 -10.80
CA ILE A 154 24.41 3.42 -10.03
C ILE A 154 24.64 3.11 -8.55
N ASP A 155 25.36 4.00 -7.86
CA ASP A 155 25.67 3.87 -6.45
C ASP A 155 24.69 4.59 -5.54
N THR A 156 23.98 5.60 -6.07
CA THR A 156 23.04 6.43 -5.30
C THR A 156 21.80 6.74 -6.12
N ILE A 157 20.61 6.50 -5.57
CA ILE A 157 19.32 6.86 -6.16
C ILE A 157 18.51 7.65 -5.13
N GLU A 158 18.05 8.83 -5.53
CA GLU A 158 17.05 9.59 -4.80
C GLU A 158 15.76 9.59 -5.61
N THR A 159 14.65 9.13 -5.01
CA THR A 159 13.32 9.20 -5.62
C THR A 159 12.51 10.33 -5.01
N VAL A 160 11.89 11.14 -5.85
CA VAL A 160 10.99 12.23 -5.43
C VAL A 160 9.64 12.01 -6.09
N THR A 161 8.61 11.83 -5.26
CA THR A 161 7.24 11.72 -5.73
C THR A 161 6.54 13.07 -5.58
N MET A 162 6.12 13.63 -6.69
CA MET A 162 5.36 14.88 -6.72
C MET A 162 3.90 14.60 -7.05
N PHE A 163 3.00 15.24 -6.34
CA PHE A 163 1.56 15.14 -6.62
C PHE A 163 0.89 16.52 -6.48
N LYS A 164 -0.20 16.69 -7.21
CA LYS A 164 -1.05 17.89 -7.14
C LYS A 164 -2.45 17.46 -6.72
N GLY A 165 -3.02 18.14 -5.74
CA GLY A 165 -4.37 17.85 -5.25
C GLY A 165 -4.49 17.99 -3.75
N ILE A 166 -5.68 17.71 -3.25
CA ILE A 166 -5.99 17.70 -1.82
C ILE A 166 -6.06 16.24 -1.35
N PRO A 167 -5.41 15.88 -0.24
CA PRO A 167 -5.49 14.52 0.28
C PRO A 167 -6.93 14.19 0.69
N THR A 168 -7.33 12.94 0.48
CA THR A 168 -8.60 12.42 0.99
C THR A 168 -8.58 12.38 2.52
N PHE A 169 -9.74 12.22 3.15
CA PHE A 169 -9.83 12.08 4.60
C PHE A 169 -8.93 10.93 5.12
N GLY A 170 -8.95 9.77 4.46
CA GLY A 170 -8.09 8.64 4.81
C GLY A 170 -6.60 8.96 4.65
N SER A 171 -6.20 9.63 3.56
CA SER A 171 -4.82 10.08 3.35
C SER A 171 -4.38 11.08 4.42
N THR A 172 -5.26 11.99 4.82
CA THR A 172 -4.98 12.96 5.89
C THR A 172 -4.72 12.25 7.21
N GLN A 173 -5.53 11.26 7.57
CA GLN A 173 -5.32 10.45 8.78
C GLN A 173 -3.98 9.72 8.74
N THR A 174 -3.61 9.13 7.59
CA THR A 174 -2.32 8.48 7.41
C THR A 174 -1.16 9.46 7.54
N ILE A 175 -1.26 10.66 6.97
CA ILE A 175 -0.22 11.70 7.13
C ILE A 175 0.02 12.01 8.60
N PHE A 176 -1.04 12.23 9.38
CA PHE A 176 -0.90 12.48 10.83
C PHE A 176 -0.36 11.27 11.60
N ALA A 177 -0.68 10.06 11.18
CA ALA A 177 -0.15 8.84 11.80
C ALA A 177 1.36 8.65 11.54
N VAL A 178 1.87 9.15 10.41
CA VAL A 178 3.29 9.04 10.04
C VAL A 178 4.17 10.08 10.73
N ILE A 179 3.65 11.27 11.04
CA ILE A 179 4.43 12.36 11.66
C ILE A 179 5.24 11.91 12.89
N PRO A 180 4.69 11.13 13.84
CA PRO A 180 5.45 10.70 15.02
C PRO A 180 6.37 9.49 14.74
N THR A 181 6.35 8.90 13.55
CA THR A 181 7.18 7.73 13.23
C THR A 181 8.55 8.14 12.74
N GLU A 182 9.55 7.30 13.02
CA GLU A 182 10.90 7.52 12.54
C GLU A 182 10.98 7.19 11.04
N ALA A 183 11.48 8.12 10.25
CA ALA A 183 11.77 7.88 8.84
C ALA A 183 13.17 7.29 8.68
N HIS A 184 13.35 6.40 7.72
CA HIS A 184 14.61 5.75 7.44
C HIS A 184 15.03 5.93 5.98
N TYR A 185 16.34 5.91 5.75
CA TYR A 185 16.93 5.81 4.41
C TYR A 185 17.83 4.57 4.32
N LEU A 186 18.09 4.11 3.12
CA LEU A 186 18.95 2.96 2.89
C LEU A 186 20.37 3.43 2.56
N GLU A 187 21.35 3.00 3.35
CA GLU A 187 22.76 3.23 3.10
C GLU A 187 23.53 1.93 3.26
N GLN A 188 24.30 1.53 2.24
CA GLN A 188 25.07 0.28 2.23
C GLN A 188 24.22 -0.95 2.62
N ASN A 189 23.00 -1.05 2.08
CA ASN A 189 22.01 -2.09 2.38
C ASN A 189 21.54 -2.17 3.84
N ARG A 190 21.68 -1.09 4.61
CA ARG A 190 21.19 -0.98 5.99
C ARG A 190 20.28 0.19 6.13
N TYR A 191 19.15 0.02 6.81
CA TYR A 191 18.28 1.13 7.17
C TYR A 191 18.94 1.97 8.26
N LYS A 192 19.03 3.26 8.03
CA LYS A 192 19.49 4.27 8.98
C LYS A 192 18.40 5.28 9.25
N PRO A 193 18.25 5.74 10.50
CA PRO A 193 17.26 6.75 10.82
C PRO A 193 17.57 8.07 10.13
N TRP A 194 16.56 8.68 9.57
CA TRP A 194 16.66 9.97 8.92
C TRP A 194 16.60 11.09 9.94
N ARG A 195 17.70 11.80 10.13
CA ARG A 195 17.73 12.96 11.03
C ARG A 195 16.99 14.13 10.40
N ALA A 196 15.95 14.63 11.07
CA ALA A 196 15.06 15.70 10.56
C ALA A 196 15.81 16.94 10.02
N ARG A 197 16.94 17.32 10.64
CA ARG A 197 17.78 18.44 10.18
C ARG A 197 18.39 18.22 8.78
N VAL A 198 18.67 16.98 8.40
CA VAL A 198 19.22 16.64 7.09
C VAL A 198 18.11 16.66 6.05
N ALA A 199 16.92 16.18 6.41
CA ALA A 199 15.73 16.22 5.54
C ALA A 199 15.41 17.66 5.11
N MET A 200 15.34 18.60 6.04
CA MET A 200 15.07 20.00 5.73
C MET A 200 16.11 20.63 4.80
N LYS A 201 17.40 20.40 5.04
CA LYS A 201 18.46 20.94 4.16
C LYS A 201 18.37 20.41 2.72
N SER A 202 18.05 19.15 2.53
CA SER A 202 17.93 18.56 1.18
C SER A 202 16.69 19.07 0.45
N VAL A 203 15.57 19.25 1.15
CA VAL A 203 14.34 19.83 0.58
C VAL A 203 14.57 21.26 0.16
N PHE A 204 15.16 22.08 1.03
CA PHE A 204 15.50 23.47 0.69
C PHE A 204 16.51 23.57 -0.46
N ARG A 205 17.47 22.65 -0.56
CA ARG A 205 18.44 22.64 -1.66
C ARG A 205 17.79 22.25 -2.99
N ALA A 206 16.86 21.31 -2.98
CA ALA A 206 16.06 20.93 -4.17
C ALA A 206 15.12 22.06 -4.61
N MET A 207 14.57 22.83 -3.67
CA MET A 207 13.70 23.97 -3.96
C MET A 207 14.46 25.22 -4.39
N SER A 208 15.73 25.38 -3.98
CA SER A 208 16.56 26.54 -4.33
C SER A 208 17.32 26.43 -5.65
N GLN A 209 17.31 25.25 -6.30
CA GLN A 209 17.82 25.16 -7.65
C GLN A 209 16.73 25.62 -8.63
N PRO A 210 17.01 26.62 -9.50
CA PRO A 210 16.03 27.06 -10.47
C PRO A 210 15.74 25.93 -11.44
N SER A 211 14.60 25.29 -11.28
CA SER A 211 14.07 24.40 -12.32
C SER A 211 13.67 25.29 -13.49
N SER A 212 14.37 25.16 -14.59
CA SER A 212 13.89 25.70 -15.84
C SER A 212 12.62 24.96 -16.21
N ARG A 213 11.46 25.60 -15.96
CA ARG A 213 10.08 25.20 -16.32
C ARG A 213 9.34 24.33 -15.29
N SER A 214 8.52 24.93 -14.49
CA SER A 214 7.03 24.79 -14.48
C SER A 214 6.42 25.36 -13.20
N HIS A 215 5.31 26.05 -13.31
CA HIS A 215 4.55 26.64 -12.22
C HIS A 215 3.76 25.55 -11.48
N GLY A 216 4.00 25.37 -10.20
CA GLY A 216 3.23 24.48 -9.34
C GLY A 216 3.88 24.31 -7.96
N ALA A 217 3.14 24.51 -6.90
CA ALA A 217 3.62 24.32 -5.53
C ALA A 217 3.78 22.82 -5.25
N ASP A 218 5.03 22.41 -5.06
CA ASP A 218 5.40 21.01 -4.87
C ASP A 218 5.75 20.74 -3.40
N PHE A 219 5.12 19.71 -2.82
CA PHE A 219 5.54 19.12 -1.55
C PHE A 219 6.33 17.83 -1.84
N PRO A 220 7.63 17.77 -1.53
CA PRO A 220 8.38 16.54 -1.72
C PRO A 220 8.11 15.52 -0.61
N SER A 221 7.69 14.35 -0.97
CA SER A 221 7.67 13.18 -0.08
C SER A 221 8.88 12.29 -0.42
N ARG A 222 9.71 12.00 0.57
CA ARG A 222 10.87 11.11 0.42
C ARG A 222 10.59 9.81 1.17
N PHE A 223 10.48 8.72 0.44
CA PHE A 223 10.42 7.37 0.99
C PHE A 223 11.54 6.55 0.37
N GLY A 224 12.46 6.05 1.21
CA GLY A 224 13.47 5.11 0.76
C GLY A 224 12.90 3.70 0.69
N LEU A 225 12.89 3.10 -0.48
CA LEU A 225 12.53 1.70 -0.67
C LEU A 225 13.78 0.82 -0.69
N ARG A 226 13.68 -0.35 -0.11
CA ARG A 226 14.73 -1.35 -0.15
C ARG A 226 14.78 -1.99 -1.53
N THR A 227 15.84 -1.79 -2.29
CA THR A 227 16.16 -2.62 -3.45
C THR A 227 16.81 -3.91 -2.98
N ILE A 228 16.17 -5.04 -3.25
CA ILE A 228 16.74 -6.37 -3.01
C ILE A 228 17.73 -6.64 -4.15
N PRO A 229 19.01 -6.96 -3.87
CA PRO A 229 19.96 -7.32 -4.93
C PRO A 229 19.45 -8.51 -5.74
N ARG A 230 19.65 -8.47 -7.06
CA ARG A 230 19.25 -9.53 -8.01
C ARG A 230 19.70 -10.94 -7.60
N SER A 231 20.79 -11.06 -6.87
CA SER A 231 21.36 -12.34 -6.38
C SER A 231 20.48 -13.06 -5.34
N ARG A 232 19.43 -12.45 -4.82
CA ARG A 232 18.48 -13.10 -3.88
C ARG A 232 17.09 -13.34 -4.45
N MET A 233 16.84 -12.95 -5.71
CA MET A 233 15.54 -13.16 -6.37
C MET A 233 15.47 -14.43 -7.22
N CYS A 234 16.59 -15.10 -7.44
CA CYS A 234 16.65 -16.37 -8.17
C CYS A 234 17.47 -17.36 -7.35
N ALA A 235 16.85 -18.03 -6.42
CA ALA A 235 17.23 -19.37 -6.00
C ALA A 235 15.98 -20.25 -6.20
N PRO A 236 16.17 -21.43 -6.83
CA PRO A 236 15.07 -22.34 -7.15
C PRO A 236 14.38 -22.89 -5.91
#